data_386da9e73d7192962d632ef7863863bd
#
_entry.id   386da9e73d7192962d632ef7863863bd
#
_cell.length_a   1.000
_cell.length_b   1.000
_cell.length_c   1.000
_cell.angle_alpha   90.00
_cell.angle_beta   90.00
_cell.angle_gamma   90.00
#
_symmetry.space_group_name_H-M   'P 1'
#
loop_
_entity.id
_entity.type
_entity.pdbx_description
1 polymer ?
#
loop_
_entity_poly.entity_id
_entity_poly.type
_entity_poly.pdbx_seq_one_letter_code
_entity_poly.pdbx_strand_id
1 'polypeptide(L)'
;MTKKDLNQNAKYLQELISTIEPDFIFSNKPNDRFKTIANNDHNNSQNKNERLSELRKQINSIENCNLRYNSKNLILGEGDINSPIMLVGEAPGAAEEASGLLFQGDVGVLLKKMLLSINIKHEKVYSAYSINFRTPEDRKPTAQEIKRYSVFLKQHISIIDPKIIILMGSSAMEAVTGSNSRISNERGKWKEIILKNKTFPLII
;
A
#
# COMPACT_ATOMS: atom_id res chain seq x y z
N MET A 1 -6.47 -16.30 -60.05
CA MET A 1 -5.76 -16.38 -58.76
C MET A 1 -6.82 -16.35 -57.67
N THR A 2 -7.14 -17.48 -57.11
CA THR A 2 -8.15 -17.69 -56.07
C THR A 2 -7.65 -17.16 -54.74
N LYS A 3 -8.39 -16.21 -54.14
CA LYS A 3 -8.16 -15.79 -52.74
C LYS A 3 -8.33 -17.01 -51.82
N LYS A 4 -7.25 -17.46 -51.22
CA LYS A 4 -7.32 -18.46 -50.15
C LYS A 4 -8.17 -17.87 -49.02
N ASP A 5 -9.29 -18.53 -48.72
CA ASP A 5 -10.05 -18.20 -47.51
C ASP A 5 -9.15 -18.35 -46.29
N LEU A 6 -9.00 -17.24 -45.54
CA LEU A 6 -8.31 -17.29 -44.26
C LEU A 6 -9.08 -18.24 -43.33
N ASN A 7 -8.34 -19.15 -42.72
CA ASN A 7 -8.82 -20.06 -41.69
C ASN A 7 -9.63 -19.26 -40.64
N GLN A 8 -10.72 -19.82 -40.14
CA GLN A 8 -11.60 -19.20 -39.15
C GLN A 8 -10.83 -18.64 -37.92
N ASN A 9 -9.76 -19.31 -37.50
CA ASN A 9 -8.89 -18.84 -36.39
C ASN A 9 -8.10 -17.59 -36.79
N ALA A 10 -7.72 -17.41 -38.03
CA ALA A 10 -7.04 -16.23 -38.53
C ALA A 10 -8.00 -15.02 -38.63
N LYS A 11 -9.27 -15.26 -38.99
CA LYS A 11 -10.33 -14.21 -38.93
C LYS A 11 -10.61 -13.78 -37.51
N TYR A 12 -10.72 -14.74 -36.59
CA TYR A 12 -10.93 -14.44 -35.17
C TYR A 12 -9.77 -13.66 -34.55
N LEU A 13 -8.51 -14.03 -34.89
CA LEU A 13 -7.32 -13.28 -34.48
C LEU A 13 -7.30 -11.87 -35.08
N GLN A 14 -7.71 -11.67 -36.32
CA GLN A 14 -7.83 -10.33 -36.92
C GLN A 14 -8.91 -9.46 -36.26
N GLU A 15 -10.06 -10.04 -35.91
CA GLU A 15 -11.11 -9.34 -35.15
C GLU A 15 -10.62 -8.99 -33.74
N LEU A 16 -9.93 -9.91 -33.06
CA LEU A 16 -9.35 -9.67 -31.73
C LEU A 16 -8.28 -8.57 -31.75
N ILE A 17 -7.43 -8.56 -32.78
CA ILE A 17 -6.42 -7.51 -32.98
C ILE A 17 -7.06 -6.15 -33.33
N SER A 18 -8.19 -6.14 -34.03
CA SER A 18 -8.91 -4.90 -34.36
C SER A 18 -9.75 -4.32 -33.20
N THR A 19 -10.10 -5.16 -32.21
CA THR A 19 -10.81 -4.73 -30.98
C THR A 19 -9.86 -4.28 -29.87
N ILE A 20 -8.58 -4.68 -29.93
CA ILE A 20 -7.53 -4.14 -29.09
C ILE A 20 -7.05 -2.87 -29.80
N GLU A 21 -7.48 -1.70 -29.36
CA GLU A 21 -6.91 -0.43 -29.84
C GLU A 21 -5.38 -0.53 -29.70
N PRO A 22 -4.62 -0.50 -30.80
CA PRO A 22 -3.18 -0.66 -30.70
C PRO A 22 -2.57 0.69 -30.35
N ASP A 23 -2.44 0.98 -29.08
CA ASP A 23 -1.51 2.03 -28.59
C ASP A 23 -0.03 1.65 -28.83
N PHE A 24 0.22 0.67 -29.71
CA PHE A 24 1.56 0.25 -30.10
C PHE A 24 1.96 0.85 -31.45
N ILE A 25 2.51 2.07 -31.40
CA ILE A 25 3.23 2.62 -32.53
C ILE A 25 4.61 1.96 -32.56
N PHE A 26 4.81 1.02 -33.47
CA PHE A 26 6.15 0.50 -33.76
C PHE A 26 6.98 1.62 -34.39
N SER A 27 7.89 2.23 -33.62
CA SER A 27 8.86 3.16 -34.18
C SER A 27 10.01 2.38 -34.80
N ASN A 28 10.54 2.83 -35.95
CA ASN A 28 11.72 2.24 -36.61
C ASN A 28 13.03 2.46 -35.84
N LYS A 29 12.99 3.04 -34.63
CA LYS A 29 14.13 3.21 -33.76
C LYS A 29 14.00 2.23 -32.57
N PRO A 30 15.05 1.47 -32.25
CA PRO A 30 15.03 0.61 -31.07
C PRO A 30 14.84 1.47 -29.82
N ASN A 31 13.76 1.19 -29.07
CA ASN A 31 13.55 1.80 -27.78
C ASN A 31 14.46 1.14 -26.74
N ASP A 32 15.36 1.89 -26.15
CA ASP A 32 16.12 1.46 -24.99
C ASP A 32 15.19 1.41 -23.76
N ARG A 33 14.54 0.25 -23.60
CA ARG A 33 13.58 0.01 -22.50
C ARG A 33 14.21 0.13 -21.11
N PHE A 34 15.52 -0.02 -21.01
CA PHE A 34 16.23 0.11 -19.72
C PHE A 34 16.35 1.58 -19.31
N LYS A 35 16.61 2.49 -20.23
CA LYS A 35 16.64 3.94 -19.94
C LYS A 35 15.27 4.50 -19.56
N THR A 36 14.21 4.02 -20.22
CA THR A 36 12.83 4.46 -19.93
C THR A 36 12.36 4.00 -18.56
N ILE A 37 12.72 2.78 -18.14
CA ILE A 37 12.38 2.25 -16.81
C ILE A 37 13.11 3.05 -15.71
N ALA A 38 14.41 3.31 -15.85
CA ALA A 38 15.18 4.07 -14.86
C ALA A 38 14.66 5.50 -14.67
N ASN A 39 14.34 6.20 -15.76
CA ASN A 39 13.80 7.57 -15.70
C ASN A 39 12.38 7.63 -15.13
N ASN A 40 11.54 6.63 -15.41
CA ASN A 40 10.20 6.55 -14.86
C ASN A 40 10.21 6.25 -13.35
N ASP A 41 11.14 5.42 -12.89
CA ASP A 41 11.26 5.09 -11.47
C ASP A 41 11.72 6.29 -10.63
N HIS A 42 12.66 7.10 -11.10
CA HIS A 42 13.11 8.32 -10.42
C HIS A 42 12.00 9.37 -10.33
N ASN A 43 11.31 9.65 -11.43
CA ASN A 43 10.20 10.60 -11.45
C ASN A 43 9.02 10.12 -10.60
N ASN A 44 8.73 8.81 -10.61
CA ASN A 44 7.67 8.23 -9.80
C ASN A 44 8.00 8.29 -8.30
N SER A 45 9.25 8.04 -7.92
CA SER A 45 9.70 8.11 -6.53
C SER A 45 9.68 9.54 -5.98
N GLN A 46 10.09 10.53 -6.76
CA GLN A 46 9.99 11.95 -6.37
C GLN A 46 8.53 12.35 -6.15
N ASN A 47 7.65 12.00 -7.07
CA ASN A 47 6.21 12.27 -6.94
C ASN A 47 5.60 11.57 -5.70
N LYS A 48 6.02 10.33 -5.37
CA LYS A 48 5.57 9.63 -4.16
C LYS A 48 6.01 10.36 -2.88
N ASN A 49 7.26 10.80 -2.80
CA ASN A 49 7.80 11.53 -1.65
C ASN A 49 7.05 12.85 -1.40
N GLU A 50 6.80 13.62 -2.45
CA GLU A 50 6.01 14.85 -2.37
C GLU A 50 4.59 14.59 -1.85
N ARG A 51 3.93 13.58 -2.41
CA ARG A 51 2.58 13.16 -1.99
C ARG A 51 2.54 12.64 -0.56
N LEU A 52 3.56 11.91 -0.11
CA LEU A 52 3.70 11.48 1.29
C LEU A 52 3.93 12.67 2.23
N SER A 53 4.74 13.65 1.80
CA SER A 53 4.94 14.89 2.56
C SER A 53 3.62 15.67 2.71
N GLU A 54 2.84 15.77 1.64
CA GLU A 54 1.53 16.40 1.68
C GLU A 54 0.55 15.65 2.57
N LEU A 55 0.50 14.32 2.48
CA LEU A 55 -0.30 13.48 3.37
C LEU A 55 0.09 13.70 4.85
N ARG A 56 1.38 13.80 5.15
CA ARG A 56 1.89 14.11 6.50
C ARG A 56 1.36 15.46 7.00
N LYS A 57 1.36 16.48 6.13
CA LYS A 57 0.81 17.81 6.47
C LYS A 57 -0.69 17.73 6.75
N GLN A 58 -1.45 17.01 5.90
CA GLN A 58 -2.90 16.83 6.09
C GLN A 58 -3.20 16.12 7.42
N ILE A 59 -2.49 15.07 7.79
CA ILE A 59 -2.67 14.39 9.07
C ILE A 59 -2.29 15.33 10.25
N ASN A 60 -1.23 16.12 10.11
CA ASN A 60 -0.82 17.08 11.13
C ASN A 60 -1.79 18.28 11.26
N SER A 61 -2.58 18.58 10.25
CA SER A 61 -3.56 19.67 10.28
C SER A 61 -4.94 19.24 10.79
N ILE A 62 -5.12 17.97 11.18
CA ILE A 62 -6.41 17.49 11.70
C ILE A 62 -6.78 18.28 12.95
N GLU A 63 -7.91 18.97 12.90
CA GLU A 63 -8.46 19.68 14.04
C GLU A 63 -9.28 18.76 14.96
N ASN A 64 -9.43 19.16 16.23
CA ASN A 64 -10.21 18.43 17.24
C ASN A 64 -9.80 16.95 17.34
N CYS A 65 -8.49 16.70 17.40
CA CYS A 65 -7.91 15.35 17.46
C CYS A 65 -7.10 15.16 18.75
N ASN A 66 -7.71 14.50 19.73
CA ASN A 66 -7.08 14.23 21.03
C ASN A 66 -5.78 13.40 20.88
N LEU A 67 -5.75 12.45 19.91
CA LEU A 67 -4.54 11.65 19.67
C LEU A 67 -3.37 12.53 19.23
N ARG A 68 -3.61 13.50 18.34
CA ARG A 68 -2.58 14.42 17.89
C ARG A 68 -2.07 15.32 19.03
N TYR A 69 -2.97 15.83 19.87
CA TYR A 69 -2.58 16.72 20.97
C TYR A 69 -1.80 16.02 22.08
N ASN A 70 -2.06 14.73 22.27
CA ASN A 70 -1.45 13.93 23.33
C ASN A 70 -0.21 13.14 22.86
N SER A 71 0.06 13.11 21.57
CA SER A 71 1.19 12.38 20.99
C SER A 71 2.34 13.32 20.62
N LYS A 72 3.58 12.89 20.86
CA LYS A 72 4.79 13.66 20.56
C LYS A 72 5.15 13.64 19.09
N ASN A 73 4.94 12.49 18.42
CA ASN A 73 5.39 12.25 17.07
C ASN A 73 4.28 11.69 16.19
N LEU A 74 4.18 12.19 14.95
CA LEU A 74 3.42 11.56 13.89
C LEU A 74 4.27 10.49 13.20
N ILE A 75 3.82 9.26 13.20
CA ILE A 75 4.47 8.14 12.51
C ILE A 75 3.67 7.81 11.24
N LEU A 76 4.19 8.20 10.08
CA LEU A 76 3.50 8.02 8.81
C LEU A 76 3.74 6.63 8.25
N GLY A 77 4.98 6.31 7.94
CA GLY A 77 5.40 5.06 7.33
C GLY A 77 6.91 5.01 7.17
N GLU A 78 7.45 3.81 6.97
CA GLU A 78 8.88 3.53 6.86
C GLU A 78 9.14 2.40 5.86
N GLY A 79 10.30 2.41 5.22
CA GLY A 79 10.76 1.37 4.29
C GLY A 79 10.82 1.84 2.85
N ASP A 80 10.87 0.89 1.93
CA ASP A 80 11.00 1.17 0.50
C ASP A 80 9.67 1.64 -0.09
N ILE A 81 9.58 2.91 -0.49
CA ILE A 81 8.37 3.51 -1.10
C ILE A 81 7.96 2.86 -2.43
N ASN A 82 8.83 2.07 -3.03
CA ASN A 82 8.57 1.30 -4.25
C ASN A 82 8.36 -0.19 -3.96
N SER A 83 8.26 -0.56 -2.69
CA SER A 83 8.02 -1.95 -2.30
C SER A 83 6.72 -2.49 -2.90
N PRO A 84 6.73 -3.71 -3.43
CA PRO A 84 5.51 -4.40 -3.81
C PRO A 84 4.69 -4.89 -2.60
N ILE A 85 5.25 -4.84 -1.39
CA ILE A 85 4.61 -5.32 -0.16
C ILE A 85 4.43 -4.16 0.80
N MET A 86 3.20 -3.98 1.28
CA MET A 86 2.89 -3.01 2.33
C MET A 86 2.33 -3.74 3.56
N LEU A 87 2.96 -3.51 4.71
CA LEU A 87 2.48 -3.99 6.01
C LEU A 87 1.69 -2.88 6.68
N VAL A 88 0.54 -3.21 7.24
CA VAL A 88 -0.29 -2.27 8.00
C VAL A 88 -0.55 -2.81 9.39
N GLY A 89 0.00 -2.13 10.39
CA GLY A 89 -0.23 -2.42 11.82
C GLY A 89 -1.37 -1.58 12.41
N GLU A 90 -1.55 -1.71 13.73
CA GLU A 90 -2.64 -1.05 14.47
C GLU A 90 -2.34 0.44 14.71
N ALA A 91 -1.47 0.74 15.64
CA ALA A 91 -1.08 2.08 16.07
C ALA A 91 0.34 2.05 16.64
N PRO A 92 1.05 3.19 16.71
CA PRO A 92 2.32 3.29 17.42
C PRO A 92 2.15 3.03 18.92
N GLY A 93 3.14 2.36 19.53
CA GLY A 93 3.30 2.25 20.98
C GLY A 93 4.30 3.26 21.52
N ALA A 94 4.67 3.10 22.81
CA ALA A 94 5.60 4.00 23.50
C ALA A 94 7.00 4.00 22.86
N ALA A 95 7.49 2.84 22.42
CA ALA A 95 8.79 2.71 21.79
C ALA A 95 8.85 3.39 20.42
N GLU A 96 7.80 3.25 19.63
CA GLU A 96 7.65 3.91 18.34
C GLU A 96 7.52 5.42 18.49
N GLU A 97 6.73 5.86 19.45
CA GLU A 97 6.59 7.29 19.74
C GLU A 97 7.92 7.93 20.15
N ALA A 98 8.72 7.23 20.96
CA ALA A 98 10.01 7.72 21.41
C ALA A 98 11.06 7.77 20.29
N SER A 99 11.09 6.77 19.42
CA SER A 99 12.08 6.67 18.33
C SER A 99 11.64 7.37 17.04
N GLY A 100 10.34 7.54 16.82
CA GLY A 100 9.78 8.01 15.55
C GLY A 100 9.76 6.95 14.44
N LEU A 101 10.14 5.70 14.74
CA LEU A 101 10.26 4.59 13.80
C LEU A 101 9.13 3.58 14.02
N LEU A 102 8.80 2.80 12.97
CA LEU A 102 7.78 1.76 13.05
C LEU A 102 8.34 0.46 13.65
N PHE A 103 7.45 -0.32 14.26
CA PHE A 103 7.73 -1.68 14.73
C PHE A 103 9.02 -1.80 15.56
N GLN A 104 9.06 -1.08 16.67
CA GLN A 104 10.18 -1.11 17.62
C GLN A 104 9.96 -2.16 18.71
N GLY A 105 10.99 -2.36 19.54
CA GLY A 105 10.93 -3.34 20.64
C GLY A 105 10.79 -4.78 20.16
N ASP A 106 10.23 -5.64 21.02
CA ASP A 106 10.14 -7.09 20.78
C ASP A 106 9.28 -7.45 19.57
N VAL A 107 8.21 -6.70 19.34
CA VAL A 107 7.31 -6.89 18.18
C VAL A 107 8.07 -6.64 16.88
N GLY A 108 8.87 -5.60 16.81
CA GLY A 108 9.69 -5.28 15.65
C GLY A 108 10.78 -6.31 15.41
N VAL A 109 11.43 -6.81 16.48
CA VAL A 109 12.42 -7.90 16.39
C VAL A 109 11.77 -9.16 15.84
N LEU A 110 10.58 -9.52 16.33
CA LEU A 110 9.84 -10.68 15.84
C LEU A 110 9.47 -10.52 14.36
N LEU A 111 8.90 -9.37 13.98
CA LEU A 111 8.53 -9.10 12.60
C LEU A 111 9.72 -9.23 11.64
N LYS A 112 10.87 -8.66 12.00
CA LYS A 112 12.12 -8.77 11.21
C LYS A 112 12.55 -10.22 11.05
N LYS A 113 12.49 -11.03 12.11
CA LYS A 113 12.80 -12.48 12.05
C LYS A 113 11.82 -13.24 11.16
N MET A 114 10.51 -12.93 11.26
CA MET A 114 9.48 -13.56 10.42
C MET A 114 9.69 -13.25 8.94
N LEU A 115 9.95 -12.00 8.59
CA LEU A 115 10.26 -11.59 7.22
C LEU A 115 11.53 -12.27 6.70
N LEU A 116 12.58 -12.32 7.52
CA LEU A 116 13.84 -12.96 7.17
C LEU A 116 13.69 -14.47 6.93
N SER A 117 12.79 -15.14 7.66
CA SER A 117 12.54 -16.58 7.50
C SER A 117 11.95 -16.93 6.11
N ILE A 118 11.37 -15.96 5.44
CA ILE A 118 10.86 -16.08 4.06
C ILE A 118 11.73 -15.32 3.04
N ASN A 119 12.99 -15.04 3.40
CA ASN A 119 13.98 -14.32 2.59
C ASN A 119 13.59 -12.90 2.18
N ILE A 120 12.75 -12.23 2.97
CA ILE A 120 12.39 -10.83 2.78
C ILE A 120 13.15 -9.98 3.80
N LYS A 121 13.94 -9.03 3.33
CA LYS A 121 14.58 -8.04 4.20
C LYS A 121 13.56 -6.97 4.60
N HIS A 122 13.55 -6.59 5.87
CA HIS A 122 12.62 -5.58 6.40
C HIS A 122 12.70 -4.25 5.62
N GLU A 123 13.89 -3.82 5.20
CA GLU A 123 14.13 -2.59 4.45
C GLU A 123 13.50 -2.62 3.03
N LYS A 124 13.14 -3.81 2.54
CA LYS A 124 12.49 -4.01 1.23
C LYS A 124 10.97 -4.02 1.30
N VAL A 125 10.41 -3.82 2.49
CA VAL A 125 8.97 -3.76 2.73
C VAL A 125 8.62 -2.33 3.15
N TYR A 126 7.47 -1.84 2.71
CA TYR A 126 6.93 -0.60 3.22
C TYR A 126 5.97 -0.88 4.37
N SER A 127 6.13 -0.19 5.46
CA SER A 127 5.35 -0.37 6.68
C SER A 127 4.59 0.89 7.05
N ALA A 128 3.36 0.76 7.56
CA ALA A 128 2.55 1.85 8.08
C ALA A 128 1.64 1.36 9.22
N TYR A 129 1.02 2.30 9.92
CA TYR A 129 -0.02 2.02 10.89
C TYR A 129 -1.40 2.48 10.42
N SER A 130 -2.46 1.87 10.94
CA SER A 130 -3.84 2.31 10.70
C SER A 130 -4.15 3.66 11.36
N ILE A 131 -3.47 3.96 12.47
CA ILE A 131 -3.50 5.22 13.21
C ILE A 131 -2.08 5.76 13.29
N ASN A 132 -1.89 7.05 13.00
CA ASN A 132 -0.55 7.65 12.88
C ASN A 132 -0.01 8.22 14.19
N PHE A 133 -0.80 8.21 15.25
CA PHE A 133 -0.45 8.71 16.57
C PHE A 133 -0.66 7.63 17.62
N ARG A 134 0.15 7.68 18.68
CA ARG A 134 0.00 6.78 19.81
C ARG A 134 -1.34 7.01 20.51
N THR A 135 -2.01 5.94 20.87
CA THR A 135 -3.21 5.99 21.69
C THR A 135 -2.85 6.13 23.17
N PRO A 136 -3.66 6.85 23.98
CA PRO A 136 -3.40 6.97 25.42
C PRO A 136 -3.26 5.58 26.07
N GLU A 137 -2.20 5.41 26.88
CA GLU A 137 -1.91 4.16 27.61
C GLU A 137 -1.83 2.91 26.71
N ASP A 138 -1.47 3.11 25.42
CA ASP A 138 -1.40 2.04 24.41
C ASP A 138 -2.72 1.26 24.25
N ARG A 139 -3.87 1.88 24.59
CA ARG A 139 -5.18 1.24 24.42
C ARG A 139 -5.47 1.00 22.94
N LYS A 140 -6.33 0.02 22.69
CA LYS A 140 -6.85 -0.20 21.34
C LYS A 140 -7.56 1.06 20.82
N PRO A 141 -7.35 1.44 19.53
CA PRO A 141 -8.09 2.53 18.91
C PRO A 141 -9.59 2.29 18.91
N THR A 142 -10.37 3.34 19.11
CA THR A 142 -11.82 3.30 19.00
C THR A 142 -12.27 3.24 17.54
N ALA A 143 -13.47 2.74 17.29
CA ALA A 143 -14.05 2.70 15.94
C ALA A 143 -14.13 4.09 15.27
N GLN A 144 -14.36 5.15 16.06
CA GLN A 144 -14.37 6.52 15.56
C GLN A 144 -12.97 6.99 15.12
N GLU A 145 -11.94 6.66 15.90
CA GLU A 145 -10.55 6.95 15.55
C GLU A 145 -10.15 6.18 14.29
N ILE A 146 -10.44 4.87 14.23
CA ILE A 146 -10.17 4.03 13.04
C ILE A 146 -10.87 4.62 11.81
N LYS A 147 -12.15 4.95 11.89
CA LYS A 147 -12.90 5.56 10.78
C LYS A 147 -12.29 6.88 10.33
N ARG A 148 -11.86 7.73 11.27
CA ARG A 148 -11.25 9.03 11.00
C ARG A 148 -9.93 8.88 10.23
N TYR A 149 -9.06 7.95 10.64
CA TYR A 149 -7.76 7.73 10.02
C TYR A 149 -7.82 6.85 8.78
N SER A 150 -8.87 6.05 8.59
CA SER A 150 -9.02 5.17 7.44
C SER A 150 -8.91 5.89 6.09
N VAL A 151 -9.37 7.14 6.00
CA VAL A 151 -9.28 7.96 4.78
C VAL A 151 -7.82 8.22 4.43
N PHE A 152 -7.00 8.59 5.40
CA PHE A 152 -5.56 8.85 5.20
C PHE A 152 -4.80 7.57 4.89
N LEU A 153 -5.13 6.46 5.56
CA LEU A 153 -4.53 5.15 5.26
C LEU A 153 -4.83 4.71 3.82
N LYS A 154 -6.06 4.86 3.36
CA LYS A 154 -6.44 4.53 1.97
C LYS A 154 -5.73 5.43 0.95
N GLN A 155 -5.56 6.71 1.27
CA GLN A 155 -4.75 7.62 0.46
C GLN A 155 -3.28 7.20 0.47
N HIS A 156 -2.75 6.81 1.62
CA HIS A 156 -1.39 6.29 1.79
C HIS A 156 -1.13 5.05 0.92
N ILE A 157 -2.03 4.06 0.98
CA ILE A 157 -1.98 2.86 0.13
C ILE A 157 -1.96 3.26 -1.36
N SER A 158 -2.81 4.21 -1.76
CA SER A 158 -2.85 4.69 -3.14
C SER A 158 -1.59 5.44 -3.59
N ILE A 159 -0.80 5.99 -2.66
CA ILE A 159 0.49 6.64 -2.97
C ILE A 159 1.59 5.60 -3.13
N ILE A 160 1.69 4.66 -2.20
CA ILE A 160 2.70 3.59 -2.22
C ILE A 160 2.46 2.66 -3.39
N ASP A 161 1.20 2.38 -3.70
CA ASP A 161 0.79 1.54 -4.81
C ASP A 161 1.35 0.11 -4.73
N PRO A 162 1.19 -0.60 -3.60
CA PRO A 162 1.74 -1.93 -3.41
C PRO A 162 1.00 -2.97 -4.26
N LYS A 163 1.65 -4.10 -4.53
CA LYS A 163 1.02 -5.26 -5.17
C LYS A 163 0.25 -6.13 -4.17
N ILE A 164 0.67 -6.12 -2.92
CA ILE A 164 0.06 -6.90 -1.82
C ILE A 164 0.07 -6.08 -0.55
N ILE A 165 -1.05 -6.11 0.17
CA ILE A 165 -1.19 -5.50 1.49
C ILE A 165 -1.35 -6.60 2.53
N ILE A 166 -0.56 -6.55 3.60
CA ILE A 166 -0.68 -7.47 4.75
C ILE A 166 -1.23 -6.67 5.92
N LEU A 167 -2.43 -7.04 6.37
CA LEU A 167 -3.11 -6.38 7.49
C LEU A 167 -2.82 -7.15 8.79
N MET A 168 -2.15 -6.51 9.72
CA MET A 168 -1.77 -7.10 10.99
C MET A 168 -2.69 -6.60 12.10
N GLY A 169 -3.69 -7.40 12.43
CA GLY A 169 -4.62 -7.13 13.51
C GLY A 169 -5.98 -6.58 13.07
N SER A 170 -6.92 -6.58 14.02
CA SER A 170 -8.32 -6.20 13.78
C SER A 170 -8.50 -4.72 13.42
N SER A 171 -7.70 -3.84 14.01
CA SER A 171 -7.78 -2.39 13.74
C SER A 171 -7.31 -2.06 12.32
N ALA A 172 -6.23 -2.73 11.84
CA ALA A 172 -5.78 -2.60 10.46
C ALA A 172 -6.83 -3.14 9.47
N MET A 173 -7.43 -4.29 9.78
CA MET A 173 -8.52 -4.86 8.98
C MET A 173 -9.69 -3.90 8.89
N GLU A 174 -10.18 -3.38 10.01
CA GLU A 174 -11.30 -2.45 10.06
C GLU A 174 -11.00 -1.15 9.31
N ALA A 175 -9.80 -0.59 9.48
CA ALA A 175 -9.41 0.66 8.80
C ALA A 175 -9.40 0.53 7.28
N VAL A 176 -8.97 -0.60 6.75
CA VAL A 176 -8.84 -0.82 5.30
C VAL A 176 -10.13 -1.32 4.69
N THR A 177 -10.75 -2.34 5.28
CA THR A 177 -11.92 -3.02 4.72
C THR A 177 -13.27 -2.47 5.22
N GLY A 178 -13.27 -1.73 6.34
CA GLY A 178 -14.49 -1.32 7.04
C GLY A 178 -15.19 -2.44 7.81
N SER A 179 -14.64 -3.65 7.81
CA SER A 179 -15.22 -4.81 8.51
C SER A 179 -14.74 -4.86 9.96
N ASN A 180 -15.66 -5.02 10.89
CA ASN A 180 -15.40 -5.24 12.32
C ASN A 180 -15.56 -6.71 12.74
N SER A 181 -15.51 -7.64 11.79
CA SER A 181 -15.56 -9.08 12.03
C SER A 181 -14.46 -9.53 13.00
N ARG A 182 -14.68 -10.63 13.70
CA ARG A 182 -13.63 -11.23 14.53
C ARG A 182 -12.45 -11.65 13.66
N ILE A 183 -11.24 -11.18 14.02
CA ILE A 183 -10.01 -11.46 13.27
C ILE A 183 -9.74 -12.96 13.11
N SER A 184 -10.12 -13.78 14.11
CA SER A 184 -9.99 -15.23 14.06
C SER A 184 -10.75 -15.88 12.89
N ASN A 185 -11.82 -15.26 12.42
CA ASN A 185 -12.63 -15.74 11.30
C ASN A 185 -12.13 -15.27 9.95
N GLU A 186 -11.29 -14.24 9.94
CA GLU A 186 -10.78 -13.58 8.72
C GLU A 186 -9.30 -13.86 8.45
N ARG A 187 -8.58 -14.26 9.46
CA ARG A 187 -7.14 -14.54 9.39
C ARG A 187 -6.80 -15.58 8.32
N GLY A 188 -5.80 -15.26 7.51
CA GLY A 188 -5.35 -16.12 6.41
C GLY A 188 -6.21 -16.04 5.14
N LYS A 189 -7.26 -15.22 5.12
CA LYS A 189 -8.10 -15.06 3.94
C LYS A 189 -7.58 -13.94 3.04
N TRP A 190 -7.56 -14.22 1.75
CA TRP A 190 -7.35 -13.22 0.73
C TRP A 190 -8.62 -12.42 0.49
N LYS A 191 -8.47 -11.12 0.37
CA LYS A 191 -9.52 -10.16 0.02
C LYS A 191 -8.97 -9.13 -0.96
N GLU A 192 -9.85 -8.27 -1.44
CA GLU A 192 -9.50 -7.16 -2.33
C GLU A 192 -10.20 -5.89 -1.88
N ILE A 193 -9.54 -4.76 -2.07
CA ILE A 193 -10.15 -3.44 -1.95
C ILE A 193 -9.97 -2.66 -3.24
N ILE A 194 -10.93 -1.80 -3.55
CA ILE A 194 -10.86 -0.90 -4.70
C ILE A 194 -10.63 0.52 -4.20
N LEU A 195 -9.51 1.12 -4.59
CA LEU A 195 -9.16 2.50 -4.27
C LEU A 195 -8.82 3.23 -5.56
N LYS A 196 -9.47 4.36 -5.84
CA LYS A 196 -9.22 5.17 -7.05
C LYS A 196 -9.21 4.33 -8.35
N ASN A 197 -10.21 3.46 -8.52
CA ASN A 197 -10.38 2.58 -9.67
C ASN A 197 -9.27 1.51 -9.85
N LYS A 198 -8.46 1.27 -8.82
CA LYS A 198 -7.46 0.20 -8.79
C LYS A 198 -7.77 -0.80 -7.70
N THR A 199 -7.64 -2.08 -8.03
CA THR A 199 -7.81 -3.19 -7.08
C THR A 199 -6.50 -3.51 -6.40
N PHE A 200 -6.55 -3.66 -5.08
CA PHE A 200 -5.42 -4.03 -4.24
C PHE A 200 -5.73 -5.34 -3.51
N PRO A 201 -5.02 -6.42 -3.81
CA PRO A 201 -5.13 -7.65 -3.05
C PRO A 201 -4.54 -7.47 -1.65
N LEU A 202 -5.20 -8.07 -0.68
CA LEU A 202 -4.77 -8.02 0.71
C LEU A 202 -4.96 -9.37 1.39
N ILE A 203 -4.16 -9.61 2.43
CA ILE A 203 -4.29 -10.74 3.34
C ILE A 203 -4.40 -10.24 4.78
N ILE A 204 -5.17 -10.95 5.59
CA ILE A 204 -5.41 -10.62 6.99
C ILE A 204 -4.70 -11.64 7.88
#